data_3986ae17614226ec3a3856b0d8f5a234
#
_entry.id   3986ae17614226ec3a3856b0d8f5a234
#
_cell.length_a   1.000
_cell.length_b   1.000
_cell.length_c   1.000
_cell.angle_alpha   90.00
_cell.angle_beta   90.00
_cell.angle_gamma   90.00
#
_symmetry.space_group_name_H-M   'P 1'
#
loop_
_entity.id
_entity.type
_entity.pdbx_description
1 polymer ?
#
loop_
_entity_poly.entity_id
_entity_poly.type
_entity_poly.pdbx_seq_one_letter_code
_entity_poly.pdbx_strand_id
1 'polypeptide(L)'
;MKVTLVTALYDINRDKKGDGRTFDEYLSWFAGTLKVKSPMVIFVDESLEEFVREHRKGLPTKIICQSLEEIPYYHLNDTIQNILDDEEYKSKISDPGRVECKMSLYNAVIFSKFRWVKRVIEENTFNSEYFMWMDAGLSRFFAPHGVNINLPYPSKNAQEVLLDSKDSVLIQATMNFYGDLVNAEVCDESYFLDNRSWVMAGLWGGGAEVLTKFCDMVDEVLQEKMIKNNVINNEQIVMAYLYKNNDDMFTVFENYTHMHRQYEIIAELQA
;
A
#
# COMPACT_ATOMS: atom_id res chain seq x y z
N MET A 1 7.12 18.52 -12.42
CA MET A 1 7.43 17.17 -11.90
C MET A 1 6.55 16.14 -12.57
N LYS A 2 7.05 14.94 -12.81
CA LYS A 2 6.24 13.80 -13.25
C LYS A 2 6.06 12.82 -12.09
N VAL A 3 4.85 12.34 -11.90
CA VAL A 3 4.51 11.32 -10.91
C VAL A 3 4.10 10.04 -11.62
N THR A 4 4.67 8.91 -11.22
CA THR A 4 4.20 7.58 -11.66
C THR A 4 3.43 6.92 -10.53
N LEU A 5 2.19 6.52 -10.81
CA LEU A 5 1.41 5.67 -9.91
C LEU A 5 1.74 4.19 -10.15
N VAL A 6 1.78 3.42 -9.08
CA VAL A 6 1.99 1.97 -9.11
C VAL A 6 0.80 1.30 -8.44
N THR A 7 0.22 0.31 -9.07
CA THR A 7 -0.91 -0.45 -8.52
C THR A 7 -0.86 -1.91 -8.94
N ALA A 8 -1.57 -2.77 -8.22
CA ALA A 8 -1.72 -4.18 -8.57
C ALA A 8 -3.08 -4.73 -8.15
N LEU A 9 -3.59 -5.70 -8.89
CA LEU A 9 -4.79 -6.45 -8.51
C LEU A 9 -4.64 -7.93 -8.87
N TYR A 10 -4.89 -8.80 -7.89
CA TYR A 10 -4.90 -10.25 -8.02
C TYR A 10 -6.14 -10.83 -7.35
N ASP A 11 -6.74 -11.85 -7.97
CA ASP A 11 -7.75 -12.65 -7.30
C ASP A 11 -7.07 -13.67 -6.37
N ILE A 12 -7.29 -13.49 -5.09
CA ILE A 12 -6.78 -14.39 -4.04
C ILE A 12 -7.89 -15.20 -3.37
N ASN A 13 -9.09 -15.24 -3.97
CA ASN A 13 -10.29 -15.87 -3.41
C ASN A 13 -10.67 -15.33 -2.01
N ARG A 14 -10.59 -14.02 -1.85
CA ARG A 14 -10.84 -13.34 -0.57
C ARG A 14 -12.27 -13.50 -0.06
N ASP A 15 -13.23 -13.66 -0.95
CA ASP A 15 -14.63 -13.95 -0.65
C ASP A 15 -14.81 -15.26 0.10
N LYS A 16 -14.01 -16.29 -0.24
CA LYS A 16 -14.12 -17.64 0.33
C LYS A 16 -13.23 -17.87 1.55
N LYS A 17 -12.05 -17.24 1.57
CA LYS A 17 -11.00 -17.50 2.57
C LYS A 17 -10.74 -16.33 3.52
N GLY A 18 -11.25 -15.14 3.21
CA GLY A 18 -10.95 -13.92 3.93
C GLY A 18 -12.14 -13.30 4.65
N ASP A 19 -12.45 -12.06 4.34
CA ASP A 19 -13.49 -11.23 4.96
C ASP A 19 -14.75 -11.09 4.11
N GLY A 20 -14.93 -11.92 3.10
CA GLY A 20 -16.13 -11.99 2.26
C GLY A 20 -16.17 -10.98 1.11
N ARG A 21 -15.16 -10.14 0.91
CA ARG A 21 -15.11 -9.21 -0.23
C ARG A 21 -14.89 -9.96 -1.52
N THR A 22 -15.77 -9.74 -2.48
CA THR A 22 -15.74 -10.42 -3.77
C THR A 22 -14.72 -9.81 -4.73
N PHE A 23 -14.25 -10.59 -5.69
CA PHE A 23 -13.35 -10.06 -6.73
C PHE A 23 -14.08 -9.05 -7.65
N ASP A 24 -15.37 -9.22 -7.89
CA ASP A 24 -16.19 -8.29 -8.68
C ASP A 24 -16.30 -6.90 -8.02
N GLU A 25 -16.39 -6.83 -6.69
CA GLU A 25 -16.30 -5.56 -5.96
C GLU A 25 -14.95 -4.88 -6.22
N TYR A 26 -13.85 -5.65 -6.14
CA TYR A 26 -12.53 -5.13 -6.45
C TYR A 26 -12.38 -4.67 -7.89
N LEU A 27 -12.92 -5.40 -8.87
CA LEU A 27 -12.94 -4.99 -10.28
C LEU A 27 -13.69 -3.67 -10.47
N SER A 28 -14.83 -3.51 -9.80
CA SER A 28 -15.61 -2.26 -9.83
C SER A 28 -14.81 -1.07 -9.30
N TRP A 29 -14.14 -1.22 -8.16
CA TRP A 29 -13.27 -0.18 -7.60
C TRP A 29 -12.04 0.05 -8.47
N PHE A 30 -11.43 -1.01 -8.96
CA PHE A 30 -10.25 -0.92 -9.83
C PHE A 30 -10.56 -0.14 -11.11
N ALA A 31 -11.71 -0.39 -11.74
CA ALA A 31 -12.17 0.40 -12.88
C ALA A 31 -12.19 1.91 -12.59
N GLY A 32 -12.55 2.31 -11.38
CA GLY A 32 -12.50 3.70 -10.93
C GLY A 32 -11.05 4.21 -10.75
N THR A 33 -10.20 3.42 -10.09
CA THR A 33 -8.79 3.75 -9.86
C THR A 33 -8.03 3.89 -11.18
N LEU A 34 -8.31 3.01 -12.16
CA LEU A 34 -7.69 3.05 -13.48
C LEU A 34 -8.00 4.32 -14.28
N LYS A 35 -9.06 5.07 -13.95
CA LYS A 35 -9.41 6.33 -14.62
C LYS A 35 -8.55 7.52 -14.18
N VAL A 36 -7.74 7.38 -13.16
CA VAL A 36 -6.85 8.45 -12.67
C VAL A 36 -5.88 8.89 -13.76
N LYS A 37 -5.84 10.21 -14.04
CA LYS A 37 -5.04 10.79 -15.12
C LYS A 37 -3.59 11.02 -14.71
N SER A 38 -2.84 9.94 -14.51
CA SER A 38 -1.40 9.96 -14.28
C SER A 38 -0.74 8.82 -15.04
N PRO A 39 0.53 8.89 -15.36
CA PRO A 39 1.28 7.72 -15.77
C PRO A 39 1.13 6.61 -14.73
N MET A 40 0.85 5.39 -15.16
CA MET A 40 0.57 4.28 -14.25
C MET A 40 1.27 2.99 -14.71
N VAL A 41 1.95 2.33 -13.79
CA VAL A 41 2.44 0.97 -13.94
C VAL A 41 1.55 0.03 -13.15
N ILE A 42 1.06 -1.02 -13.80
CA ILE A 42 -0.02 -1.86 -13.31
C ILE A 42 0.42 -3.32 -13.37
N PHE A 43 0.43 -3.99 -12.22
CA PHE A 43 0.74 -5.42 -12.12
C PHE A 43 -0.56 -6.21 -11.98
N VAL A 44 -0.81 -7.13 -12.90
CA VAL A 44 -2.03 -7.94 -12.96
C VAL A 44 -1.74 -9.32 -13.53
N ASP A 45 -2.63 -10.26 -13.27
CA ASP A 45 -2.68 -11.51 -14.02
C ASP A 45 -3.03 -11.24 -15.50
N GLU A 46 -2.57 -12.09 -16.42
CA GLU A 46 -2.81 -11.97 -17.86
C GLU A 46 -4.31 -11.87 -18.19
N SER A 47 -5.16 -12.53 -17.43
CA SER A 47 -6.61 -12.49 -17.58
C SER A 47 -7.23 -11.10 -17.39
N LEU A 48 -6.53 -10.17 -16.73
CA LEU A 48 -6.97 -8.79 -16.52
C LEU A 48 -6.36 -7.78 -17.50
N GLU A 49 -5.47 -8.20 -18.38
CA GLU A 49 -4.77 -7.28 -19.29
C GLU A 49 -5.75 -6.46 -20.15
N GLU A 50 -6.73 -7.12 -20.76
CA GLU A 50 -7.72 -6.44 -21.62
C GLU A 50 -8.61 -5.49 -20.79
N PHE A 51 -9.02 -5.90 -19.59
CA PHE A 51 -9.75 -5.03 -18.67
C PHE A 51 -8.98 -3.75 -18.37
N VAL A 52 -7.68 -3.85 -18.11
CA VAL A 52 -6.83 -2.68 -17.85
C VAL A 52 -6.69 -1.83 -19.12
N ARG A 53 -6.44 -2.43 -20.28
CA ARG A 53 -6.32 -1.71 -21.55
C ARG A 53 -7.57 -0.89 -21.87
N GLU A 54 -8.75 -1.46 -21.66
CA GLU A 54 -10.01 -0.78 -21.88
C GLU A 54 -10.16 0.47 -20.98
N HIS A 55 -9.92 0.32 -19.66
CA HIS A 55 -10.09 1.41 -18.70
C HIS A 55 -8.98 2.46 -18.75
N ARG A 56 -7.82 2.13 -19.33
CA ARG A 56 -6.67 3.03 -19.49
C ARG A 56 -6.52 3.59 -20.89
N LYS A 57 -7.51 3.40 -21.76
CA LYS A 57 -7.46 3.86 -23.16
C LYS A 57 -7.11 5.34 -23.25
N GLY A 58 -5.99 5.66 -23.94
CA GLY A 58 -5.51 7.04 -24.14
C GLY A 58 -4.75 7.63 -22.95
N LEU A 59 -4.50 6.86 -21.89
CA LEU A 59 -3.70 7.28 -20.73
C LEU A 59 -2.32 6.62 -20.74
N PRO A 60 -1.26 7.30 -20.27
CA PRO A 60 0.08 6.73 -20.18
C PRO A 60 0.07 5.50 -19.24
N THR A 61 0.33 4.32 -19.81
CA THR A 61 0.16 3.06 -19.07
C THR A 61 1.23 2.06 -19.46
N LYS A 62 1.80 1.40 -18.46
CA LYS A 62 2.59 0.17 -18.61
C LYS A 62 1.89 -0.94 -17.85
N ILE A 63 1.51 -1.99 -18.53
CA ILE A 63 0.95 -3.21 -17.93
C ILE A 63 2.08 -4.22 -17.81
N ILE A 64 2.20 -4.85 -16.65
CA ILE A 64 3.12 -5.95 -16.39
C ILE A 64 2.26 -7.15 -16.01
N CYS A 65 2.09 -8.06 -16.96
CA CYS A 65 1.40 -9.32 -16.71
C CYS A 65 2.37 -10.27 -16.01
N GLN A 66 1.95 -10.77 -14.88
CA GLN A 66 2.61 -11.82 -14.12
C GLN A 66 1.55 -12.64 -13.38
N SER A 67 1.73 -13.92 -13.26
CA SER A 67 0.80 -14.78 -12.51
C SER A 67 0.88 -14.52 -11.01
N LEU A 68 -0.08 -15.01 -10.26
CA LEU A 68 -0.07 -14.90 -8.80
C LEU A 68 1.16 -15.59 -8.19
N GLU A 69 1.62 -16.70 -8.79
CA GLU A 69 2.81 -17.45 -8.37
C GLU A 69 4.12 -16.72 -8.63
N GLU A 70 4.10 -15.70 -9.49
CA GLU A 70 5.28 -14.88 -9.83
C GLU A 70 5.39 -13.58 -9.02
N ILE A 71 4.40 -13.25 -8.15
CA ILE A 71 4.50 -12.05 -7.33
C ILE A 71 5.71 -12.15 -6.37
N PRO A 72 6.33 -11.01 -6.01
CA PRO A 72 7.60 -11.00 -5.28
C PRO A 72 7.68 -11.88 -4.03
N TYR A 73 6.60 -11.96 -3.25
CA TYR A 73 6.59 -12.71 -1.98
C TYR A 73 5.74 -13.99 -2.02
N TYR A 74 5.36 -14.48 -3.20
CA TYR A 74 4.66 -15.76 -3.29
C TYR A 74 5.47 -16.92 -2.67
N HIS A 75 6.79 -16.87 -2.81
CA HIS A 75 7.70 -17.87 -2.23
C HIS A 75 7.62 -17.98 -0.69
N LEU A 76 7.07 -16.97 0.00
CA LEU A 76 6.83 -17.00 1.44
C LEU A 76 5.43 -17.54 1.81
N ASN A 77 4.58 -17.87 0.83
CA ASN A 77 3.19 -18.24 1.08
C ASN A 77 3.06 -19.38 2.10
N ASP A 78 3.81 -20.46 1.92
CA ASP A 78 3.75 -21.63 2.81
C ASP A 78 4.34 -21.31 4.20
N THR A 79 5.41 -20.52 4.26
CA THR A 79 5.99 -20.07 5.52
C THR A 79 5.01 -19.20 6.30
N ILE A 80 4.36 -18.25 5.63
CA ILE A 80 3.35 -17.39 6.24
C ILE A 80 2.15 -18.23 6.70
N GLN A 81 1.70 -19.19 5.88
CA GLN A 81 0.58 -20.05 6.27
C GLN A 81 0.91 -20.87 7.53
N ASN A 82 2.12 -21.39 7.65
CA ASN A 82 2.55 -22.10 8.86
C ASN A 82 2.52 -21.19 10.10
N ILE A 83 2.92 -19.92 9.98
CA ILE A 83 2.81 -18.94 11.07
C ILE A 83 1.33 -18.70 11.43
N LEU A 84 0.47 -18.51 10.44
CA LEU A 84 -0.96 -18.27 10.65
C LEU A 84 -1.68 -19.46 11.28
N ASP A 85 -1.18 -20.68 11.08
CA ASP A 85 -1.73 -21.90 11.65
C ASP A 85 -1.19 -22.23 13.05
N ASP A 86 -0.11 -21.55 13.48
CA ASP A 86 0.50 -21.75 14.78
C ASP A 86 -0.39 -21.24 15.93
N GLU A 87 -0.67 -22.09 16.90
CA GLU A 87 -1.53 -21.75 18.06
C GLU A 87 -0.84 -20.75 19.00
N GLU A 88 0.49 -20.75 19.09
CA GLU A 88 1.22 -19.76 19.88
C GLU A 88 1.09 -18.36 19.27
N TYR A 89 1.24 -18.24 17.95
CA TYR A 89 0.99 -17.00 17.22
C TYR A 89 -0.45 -16.52 17.42
N LYS A 90 -1.45 -17.39 17.21
CA LYS A 90 -2.87 -17.06 17.37
C LYS A 90 -3.23 -16.57 18.78
N SER A 91 -2.55 -17.09 19.79
CA SER A 91 -2.78 -16.70 21.18
C SER A 91 -2.24 -15.30 21.52
N LYS A 92 -1.28 -14.81 20.73
CA LYS A 92 -0.57 -13.54 20.97
C LYS A 92 -1.10 -12.39 20.10
N ILE A 93 -1.56 -12.67 18.87
CA ILE A 93 -2.03 -11.64 17.95
C ILE A 93 -3.33 -11.00 18.42
N SER A 94 -3.43 -9.69 18.38
CA SER A 94 -4.53 -8.93 18.99
C SER A 94 -5.90 -9.17 18.37
N ASP A 95 -6.00 -9.57 17.11
CA ASP A 95 -7.27 -9.88 16.45
C ASP A 95 -7.07 -10.97 15.39
N PRO A 96 -7.09 -12.24 15.79
CA PRO A 96 -6.88 -13.35 14.87
C PRO A 96 -8.00 -13.50 13.82
N GLY A 97 -9.09 -12.74 13.98
CA GLY A 97 -10.23 -12.73 13.05
C GLY A 97 -9.97 -11.98 11.74
N ARG A 98 -8.96 -11.13 11.67
CA ARG A 98 -8.65 -10.28 10.50
C ARG A 98 -8.10 -11.10 9.33
N VAL A 99 -8.25 -10.54 8.10
CA VAL A 99 -7.84 -11.23 6.87
C VAL A 99 -6.35 -11.54 6.83
N GLU A 100 -5.50 -10.62 7.29
CA GLU A 100 -4.05 -10.81 7.38
C GLU A 100 -3.63 -11.89 8.36
N CYS A 101 -4.50 -12.25 9.32
CA CYS A 101 -4.26 -13.32 10.28
C CYS A 101 -4.84 -14.68 9.81
N LYS A 102 -5.39 -14.75 8.59
CA LYS A 102 -6.04 -15.95 8.03
C LYS A 102 -5.54 -16.34 6.65
N MET A 103 -5.02 -15.40 5.89
CA MET A 103 -4.71 -15.60 4.48
C MET A 103 -3.24 -15.26 4.18
N SER A 104 -2.44 -16.26 3.96
CA SER A 104 -1.04 -16.08 3.57
C SER A 104 -0.88 -15.33 2.25
N LEU A 105 -1.70 -15.63 1.24
CA LEU A 105 -1.70 -14.91 -0.04
C LEU A 105 -2.05 -13.43 0.12
N TYR A 106 -2.92 -13.07 1.06
CA TYR A 106 -3.19 -11.66 1.33
C TYR A 106 -1.91 -10.95 1.78
N ASN A 107 -1.18 -11.54 2.72
CA ASN A 107 0.11 -11.01 3.19
C ASN A 107 1.14 -10.95 2.04
N ALA A 108 1.26 -12.01 1.24
CA ALA A 108 2.16 -12.03 0.10
C ALA A 108 1.88 -10.86 -0.88
N VAL A 109 0.62 -10.58 -1.18
CA VAL A 109 0.22 -9.48 -2.07
C VAL A 109 0.50 -8.11 -1.44
N ILE A 110 0.11 -7.87 -0.18
CA ILE A 110 0.30 -6.55 0.43
C ILE A 110 1.76 -6.19 0.66
N PHE A 111 2.64 -7.15 0.95
CA PHE A 111 4.07 -6.89 1.01
C PHE A 111 4.72 -6.75 -0.37
N SER A 112 4.18 -7.40 -1.40
CA SER A 112 4.70 -7.28 -2.78
C SER A 112 4.65 -5.84 -3.33
N LYS A 113 3.77 -4.94 -2.79
CA LYS A 113 3.70 -3.53 -3.23
C LYS A 113 5.05 -2.82 -3.13
N PHE A 114 5.84 -3.08 -2.12
CA PHE A 114 7.14 -2.44 -1.93
C PHE A 114 8.16 -2.88 -2.99
N ARG A 115 8.17 -4.16 -3.33
CA ARG A 115 9.03 -4.69 -4.41
C ARG A 115 8.58 -4.23 -5.78
N TRP A 116 7.27 -4.11 -6.04
CA TRP A 116 6.75 -3.56 -7.28
C TRP A 116 7.10 -2.09 -7.42
N VAL A 117 6.96 -1.27 -6.37
CA VAL A 117 7.37 0.14 -6.41
C VAL A 117 8.87 0.26 -6.69
N LYS A 118 9.72 -0.51 -6.00
CA LYS A 118 11.16 -0.52 -6.25
C LYS A 118 11.49 -0.87 -7.70
N ARG A 119 10.89 -1.92 -8.26
CA ARG A 119 11.05 -2.30 -9.67
C ARG A 119 10.65 -1.16 -10.63
N VAL A 120 9.55 -0.46 -10.34
CA VAL A 120 9.09 0.66 -11.16
C VAL A 120 10.05 1.84 -11.09
N ILE A 121 10.67 2.10 -9.95
CA ILE A 121 11.72 3.11 -9.79
C ILE A 121 12.94 2.75 -10.64
N GLU A 122 13.42 1.52 -10.57
CA GLU A 122 14.58 1.02 -11.32
C GLU A 122 14.36 1.10 -12.85
N GLU A 123 13.17 0.72 -13.31
CA GLU A 123 12.81 0.77 -14.73
C GLU A 123 12.50 2.18 -15.23
N ASN A 124 11.95 3.03 -14.40
CA ASN A 124 11.53 4.42 -14.61
C ASN A 124 10.98 4.73 -16.01
N THR A 125 10.03 3.92 -16.47
CA THR A 125 9.48 3.93 -17.84
C THR A 125 8.99 5.32 -18.29
N PHE A 126 8.50 6.14 -17.37
CA PHE A 126 7.91 7.45 -17.67
C PHE A 126 8.86 8.63 -17.36
N ASN A 127 10.11 8.39 -16.98
CA ASN A 127 11.06 9.41 -16.52
C ASN A 127 10.45 10.31 -15.43
N SER A 128 9.97 9.67 -14.36
CA SER A 128 9.35 10.32 -13.21
C SER A 128 10.37 10.63 -12.12
N GLU A 129 10.09 11.67 -11.36
CA GLU A 129 10.87 12.11 -10.21
C GLU A 129 10.26 11.65 -8.91
N TYR A 130 8.96 11.31 -8.94
CA TYR A 130 8.15 10.90 -7.81
C TYR A 130 7.34 9.64 -8.14
N PHE A 131 7.23 8.74 -7.19
CA PHE A 131 6.50 7.48 -7.34
C PHE A 131 5.51 7.32 -6.20
N MET A 132 4.34 6.78 -6.50
CA MET A 132 3.30 6.56 -5.50
C MET A 132 2.66 5.20 -5.68
N TRP A 133 2.56 4.46 -4.59
CA TRP A 133 1.66 3.33 -4.52
C TRP A 133 0.21 3.82 -4.40
N MET A 134 -0.71 3.16 -5.11
CA MET A 134 -2.14 3.39 -5.01
C MET A 134 -2.87 2.04 -5.05
N ASP A 135 -3.54 1.66 -3.97
CA ASP A 135 -4.30 0.41 -3.92
C ASP A 135 -5.36 0.36 -5.02
N ALA A 136 -5.55 -0.81 -5.66
CA ALA A 136 -6.54 -1.02 -6.71
C ALA A 136 -7.97 -0.62 -6.30
N GLY A 137 -8.32 -0.86 -5.04
CA GLY A 137 -9.64 -0.52 -4.49
C GLY A 137 -9.80 0.91 -3.98
N LEU A 138 -8.83 1.81 -4.21
CA LEU A 138 -8.83 3.14 -3.58
C LEU A 138 -9.97 4.05 -4.08
N SER A 139 -10.47 3.84 -5.31
CA SER A 139 -11.53 4.66 -5.87
C SER A 139 -12.85 4.64 -5.08
N ARG A 140 -13.06 3.65 -4.21
CA ARG A 140 -14.21 3.62 -3.29
C ARG A 140 -14.26 4.84 -2.36
N PHE A 141 -13.12 5.50 -2.16
CA PHE A 141 -13.00 6.70 -1.35
C PHE A 141 -13.05 8.00 -2.16
N PHE A 142 -13.05 7.95 -3.51
CA PHE A 142 -13.01 9.15 -4.34
C PHE A 142 -14.26 10.01 -4.17
N ALA A 143 -15.44 9.43 -4.33
CA ALA A 143 -16.70 10.19 -4.20
C ALA A 143 -16.89 10.77 -2.78
N PRO A 144 -16.67 10.04 -1.68
CA PRO A 144 -16.76 10.59 -0.33
C PRO A 144 -15.83 11.77 -0.06
N HIS A 145 -14.68 11.84 -0.76
CA HIS A 145 -13.71 12.93 -0.62
C HIS A 145 -13.77 13.98 -1.73
N GLY A 146 -14.73 13.88 -2.63
CA GLY A 146 -14.91 14.86 -3.71
C GLY A 146 -13.86 14.81 -4.82
N VAL A 147 -13.15 13.69 -4.96
CA VAL A 147 -12.15 13.51 -6.02
C VAL A 147 -12.82 13.47 -7.39
N ASN A 148 -12.38 14.33 -8.30
CA ASN A 148 -12.85 14.38 -9.66
C ASN A 148 -11.87 13.70 -10.62
N ILE A 149 -12.16 12.47 -11.03
CA ILE A 149 -11.33 11.68 -11.95
C ILE A 149 -11.08 12.33 -13.32
N ASN A 150 -11.83 13.37 -13.68
CA ASN A 150 -11.65 14.11 -14.94
C ASN A 150 -10.54 15.17 -14.86
N LEU A 151 -10.05 15.48 -13.66
CA LEU A 151 -8.93 16.40 -13.45
C LEU A 151 -7.59 15.64 -13.40
N PRO A 152 -6.46 16.32 -13.63
CA PRO A 152 -5.13 15.76 -13.38
C PRO A 152 -4.98 15.30 -11.92
N TYR A 153 -4.19 14.25 -11.71
CA TYR A 153 -3.88 13.71 -10.38
C TYR A 153 -2.41 13.26 -10.33
N PRO A 154 -1.59 13.71 -9.37
CA PRO A 154 -1.88 14.86 -8.50
C PRO A 154 -2.10 16.14 -9.31
N SER A 155 -2.76 17.13 -8.72
CA SER A 155 -2.92 18.45 -9.34
C SER A 155 -1.55 19.11 -9.54
N LYS A 156 -1.51 20.21 -10.31
CA LYS A 156 -0.27 20.96 -10.50
C LYS A 156 0.27 21.53 -9.17
N ASN A 157 -0.61 22.06 -8.33
CA ASN A 157 -0.22 22.60 -7.02
C ASN A 157 0.30 21.48 -6.10
N ALA A 158 -0.41 20.36 -6.05
CA ALA A 158 0.05 19.20 -5.27
C ALA A 158 1.40 18.67 -5.74
N GLN A 159 1.70 18.70 -7.05
CA GLN A 159 3.01 18.29 -7.56
C GLN A 159 4.16 19.19 -7.05
N GLU A 160 3.91 20.46 -6.79
CA GLU A 160 4.90 21.37 -6.17
C GLU A 160 5.17 20.95 -4.72
N VAL A 161 4.10 20.68 -3.94
CA VAL A 161 4.22 20.17 -2.56
C VAL A 161 4.93 18.82 -2.49
N LEU A 162 4.61 17.90 -3.41
CA LEU A 162 5.29 16.61 -3.49
C LEU A 162 6.78 16.75 -3.85
N LEU A 163 7.12 17.74 -4.68
CA LEU A 163 8.51 17.98 -5.03
C LEU A 163 9.33 18.47 -3.82
N ASP A 164 8.76 19.31 -2.98
CA ASP A 164 9.40 19.80 -1.75
C ASP A 164 9.61 18.66 -0.74
N SER A 165 8.77 17.65 -0.77
CA SER A 165 8.87 16.45 0.11
C SER A 165 9.49 15.22 -0.58
N LYS A 166 10.17 15.40 -1.73
CA LYS A 166 10.72 14.25 -2.50
C LYS A 166 11.75 13.42 -1.75
N ASP A 167 12.45 14.00 -0.78
CA ASP A 167 13.48 13.32 0.00
C ASP A 167 12.92 12.63 1.25
N SER A 168 11.58 12.58 1.38
CA SER A 168 10.86 11.88 2.45
C SER A 168 9.79 10.94 1.90
N VAL A 169 9.39 9.96 2.71
CA VAL A 169 8.26 9.07 2.42
C VAL A 169 6.98 9.74 2.89
N LEU A 170 6.10 10.08 1.97
CA LEU A 170 4.78 10.62 2.28
C LEU A 170 3.86 9.49 2.72
N ILE A 171 3.34 9.59 3.93
CA ILE A 171 2.35 8.68 4.51
C ILE A 171 1.18 9.44 5.08
N GLN A 172 0.01 8.81 5.18
CA GLN A 172 -1.12 9.38 5.89
C GLN A 172 -1.29 8.73 7.27
N ALA A 173 -1.30 9.56 8.32
CA ALA A 173 -1.61 9.13 9.68
C ALA A 173 -3.10 8.86 9.87
N THR A 174 -3.43 7.98 10.82
CA THR A 174 -4.79 7.80 11.35
C THR A 174 -4.96 8.57 12.64
N MET A 175 -6.18 8.59 13.18
CA MET A 175 -6.48 9.24 14.47
C MET A 175 -5.63 8.75 15.64
N ASN A 176 -5.28 7.47 15.65
CA ASN A 176 -4.54 6.88 16.78
C ASN A 176 -3.03 7.12 16.70
N PHE A 177 -2.55 7.72 15.58
CA PHE A 177 -1.14 7.91 15.33
C PHE A 177 -0.41 8.66 16.44
N TYR A 178 -0.93 9.82 16.82
CA TYR A 178 -0.24 10.65 17.82
C TYR A 178 -0.49 10.19 19.25
N GLY A 179 -1.69 9.72 19.56
CA GLY A 179 -2.00 9.26 20.91
C GLY A 179 -1.20 8.04 21.33
N ASP A 180 -1.10 7.09 20.41
CA ASP A 180 -0.57 5.76 20.74
C ASP A 180 0.86 5.56 20.26
N LEU A 181 1.17 5.96 19.00
CA LEU A 181 2.45 5.64 18.38
C LEU A 181 3.52 6.69 18.72
N VAL A 182 3.23 7.97 18.50
CA VAL A 182 4.21 9.05 18.70
C VAL A 182 4.61 9.18 20.16
N ASN A 183 3.66 9.01 21.06
CA ASN A 183 3.89 9.10 22.51
C ASN A 183 4.43 7.81 23.13
N ALA A 184 4.51 6.70 22.39
CA ALA A 184 5.10 5.47 22.91
C ALA A 184 6.59 5.70 23.19
N GLU A 185 7.04 5.33 24.39
CA GLU A 185 8.46 5.42 24.76
C GLU A 185 9.32 4.45 23.94
N VAL A 186 8.77 3.27 23.64
CA VAL A 186 9.43 2.21 22.90
C VAL A 186 8.49 1.69 21.82
N CYS A 187 9.02 1.47 20.61
CA CYS A 187 8.37 0.72 19.55
C CYS A 187 9.24 -0.49 19.23
N ASP A 188 8.98 -1.56 19.92
CA ASP A 188 9.69 -2.84 19.77
C ASP A 188 8.87 -3.85 18.93
N GLU A 189 9.31 -5.08 18.88
CA GLU A 189 8.70 -6.14 18.07
C GLU A 189 7.33 -6.58 18.58
N SER A 190 6.89 -6.19 19.79
CA SER A 190 5.53 -6.45 20.27
C SER A 190 4.46 -5.72 19.43
N TYR A 191 4.83 -4.63 18.75
CA TYR A 191 3.96 -3.92 17.80
C TYR A 191 3.51 -4.78 16.63
N PHE A 192 4.30 -5.78 16.23
CA PHE A 192 3.91 -6.69 15.14
C PHE A 192 2.73 -7.60 15.51
N LEU A 193 2.35 -7.65 16.78
CA LEU A 193 1.20 -8.40 17.27
C LEU A 193 -0.03 -7.50 17.51
N ASP A 194 0.08 -6.21 17.26
CA ASP A 194 -1.01 -5.25 17.44
C ASP A 194 -1.94 -5.22 16.22
N ASN A 195 -3.18 -4.79 16.41
CA ASN A 195 -4.17 -4.64 15.34
C ASN A 195 -4.54 -3.18 15.04
N ARG A 196 -3.90 -2.22 15.68
CA ARG A 196 -4.19 -0.81 15.47
C ARG A 196 -3.65 -0.34 14.13
N SER A 197 -4.47 0.40 13.39
CA SER A 197 -4.04 1.08 12.17
C SER A 197 -3.59 2.50 12.52
N TRP A 198 -2.28 2.74 12.57
CA TRP A 198 -1.71 4.08 12.78
C TRP A 198 -1.45 4.81 11.47
N VAL A 199 -1.18 4.07 10.40
CA VAL A 199 -0.84 4.57 9.08
C VAL A 199 -1.76 3.95 8.05
N MET A 200 -2.11 4.71 7.02
CA MET A 200 -2.88 4.24 5.87
C MET A 200 -1.95 3.78 4.75
N ALA A 201 -1.91 2.49 4.46
CA ALA A 201 -1.01 1.92 3.46
C ALA A 201 -1.58 1.83 2.03
N GLY A 202 -2.78 2.34 1.80
CA GLY A 202 -3.40 2.32 0.46
C GLY A 202 -2.92 3.41 -0.49
N LEU A 203 -2.27 4.47 0.04
CA LEU A 203 -1.65 5.54 -0.74
C LEU A 203 -0.44 6.08 0.02
N TRP A 204 0.72 6.00 -0.59
CA TRP A 204 1.99 6.51 -0.07
C TRP A 204 2.95 6.76 -1.23
N GLY A 205 3.99 7.57 -1.02
CA GLY A 205 4.91 7.90 -2.11
C GLY A 205 6.16 8.63 -1.64
N GLY A 206 7.01 9.00 -2.60
CA GLY A 206 8.26 9.72 -2.37
C GLY A 206 9.12 9.80 -3.64
N GLY A 207 10.28 10.42 -3.53
CA GLY A 207 11.29 10.37 -4.59
C GLY A 207 11.97 9.00 -4.67
N ALA A 208 12.67 8.75 -5.76
CA ALA A 208 13.24 7.45 -6.07
C ALA A 208 14.20 6.92 -4.98
N GLU A 209 15.09 7.77 -4.48
CA GLU A 209 16.13 7.37 -3.52
C GLU A 209 15.50 6.95 -2.16
N VAL A 210 14.68 7.82 -1.58
CA VAL A 210 14.06 7.55 -0.28
C VAL A 210 13.10 6.37 -0.35
N LEU A 211 12.33 6.22 -1.45
CA LEU A 211 11.44 5.06 -1.60
C LEU A 211 12.21 3.75 -1.77
N THR A 212 13.32 3.75 -2.50
CA THR A 212 14.16 2.56 -2.62
C THR A 212 14.65 2.12 -1.23
N LYS A 213 15.19 3.06 -0.44
CA LYS A 213 15.60 2.79 0.94
C LYS A 213 14.46 2.28 1.80
N PHE A 214 13.30 2.94 1.73
CA PHE A 214 12.10 2.54 2.48
C PHE A 214 11.64 1.12 2.12
N CYS A 215 11.57 0.78 0.83
CA CYS A 215 11.20 -0.56 0.39
C CYS A 215 12.17 -1.63 0.90
N ASP A 216 13.48 -1.34 0.92
CA ASP A 216 14.48 -2.25 1.45
C ASP A 216 14.35 -2.43 2.98
N MET A 217 14.04 -1.36 3.71
CA MET A 217 13.79 -1.43 5.15
C MET A 217 12.52 -2.25 5.48
N VAL A 218 11.46 -2.12 4.67
CA VAL A 218 10.25 -2.96 4.84
C VAL A 218 10.58 -4.43 4.62
N ASP A 219 11.37 -4.74 3.58
CA ASP A 219 11.81 -6.12 3.32
C ASP A 219 12.65 -6.69 4.48
N GLU A 220 13.59 -5.91 5.00
CA GLU A 220 14.39 -6.29 6.16
C GLU A 220 13.51 -6.58 7.38
N VAL A 221 12.55 -5.70 7.70
CA VAL A 221 11.63 -5.93 8.83
C VAL A 221 10.79 -7.18 8.60
N LEU A 222 10.25 -7.39 7.41
CA LEU A 222 9.48 -8.59 7.09
C LEU A 222 10.31 -9.86 7.29
N GLN A 223 11.52 -9.91 6.73
CA GLN A 223 12.35 -11.12 6.76
C GLN A 223 12.97 -11.36 8.13
N GLU A 224 13.62 -10.33 8.68
CA GLU A 224 14.49 -10.48 9.84
C GLU A 224 13.73 -10.36 11.18
N LYS A 225 12.65 -9.55 11.21
CA LYS A 225 11.94 -9.29 12.45
C LYS A 225 10.60 -10.00 12.56
N MET A 226 9.92 -10.23 11.44
CA MET A 226 8.61 -10.90 11.45
C MET A 226 8.76 -12.39 11.15
N ILE A 227 9.16 -12.76 9.95
CA ILE A 227 9.21 -14.18 9.52
C ILE A 227 10.14 -15.02 10.42
N LYS A 228 11.35 -14.53 10.72
CA LYS A 228 12.28 -15.26 11.61
C LYS A 228 11.77 -15.45 13.02
N ASN A 229 10.88 -14.58 13.49
CA ASN A 229 10.28 -14.65 14.83
C ASN A 229 8.88 -15.30 14.83
N ASN A 230 8.48 -15.96 13.74
CA ASN A 230 7.17 -16.58 13.58
C ASN A 230 6.01 -15.60 13.82
N VAL A 231 6.13 -14.38 13.31
CA VAL A 231 5.10 -13.35 13.38
C VAL A 231 4.77 -12.87 11.96
N ILE A 232 3.53 -12.60 11.70
CA ILE A 232 3.04 -11.90 10.49
C ILE A 232 1.89 -10.96 10.84
N ASN A 233 1.83 -9.83 10.15
CA ASN A 233 0.73 -8.86 10.26
C ASN A 233 0.71 -8.03 8.97
N ASN A 234 -0.22 -7.07 8.86
CA ASN A 234 -0.28 -6.22 7.70
C ASN A 234 0.89 -5.21 7.63
N GLU A 235 1.07 -4.66 6.46
CA GLU A 235 2.14 -3.70 6.16
C GLU A 235 2.00 -2.36 6.90
N GLN A 236 0.80 -1.99 7.35
CA GLN A 236 0.56 -0.75 8.10
C GLN A 236 1.33 -0.74 9.42
N ILE A 237 1.41 -1.90 10.07
CA ILE A 237 2.19 -2.07 11.30
C ILE A 237 3.68 -1.89 11.03
N VAL A 238 4.19 -2.44 9.92
CA VAL A 238 5.60 -2.27 9.54
C VAL A 238 5.91 -0.82 9.21
N MET A 239 5.02 -0.14 8.47
CA MET A 239 5.18 1.28 8.16
C MET A 239 5.19 2.14 9.43
N ALA A 240 4.32 1.85 10.40
CA ALA A 240 4.29 2.53 11.69
C ALA A 240 5.55 2.29 12.51
N TYR A 241 6.04 1.06 12.55
CA TYR A 241 7.30 0.69 13.20
C TYR A 241 8.49 1.44 12.59
N LEU A 242 8.58 1.48 11.26
CA LEU A 242 9.64 2.20 10.54
C LEU A 242 9.57 3.71 10.79
N TYR A 243 8.38 4.29 10.77
CA TYR A 243 8.19 5.69 11.12
C TYR A 243 8.74 5.98 12.52
N LYS A 244 8.33 5.21 13.52
CA LYS A 244 8.73 5.46 14.91
C LYS A 244 10.24 5.40 15.14
N ASN A 245 10.93 4.58 14.36
CA ASN A 245 12.38 4.39 14.47
C ASN A 245 13.21 5.26 13.51
N ASN A 246 12.55 5.98 12.57
CA ASN A 246 13.21 6.78 11.53
C ASN A 246 12.30 7.96 11.11
N ASP A 247 11.77 8.73 12.06
CA ASP A 247 10.75 9.75 11.80
C ASP A 247 11.20 10.85 10.86
N ASP A 248 12.50 11.19 10.87
CA ASP A 248 13.14 12.13 9.95
C ASP A 248 13.05 11.73 8.46
N MET A 249 12.81 10.46 8.19
CA MET A 249 12.63 9.93 6.83
C MET A 249 11.22 10.16 6.28
N PHE A 250 10.26 10.59 7.10
CA PHE A 250 8.86 10.63 6.71
C PHE A 250 8.27 12.04 6.70
N THR A 251 7.40 12.29 5.73
CA THR A 251 6.43 13.39 5.78
C THR A 251 5.06 12.79 6.08
N VAL A 252 4.48 13.20 7.20
CA VAL A 252 3.19 12.67 7.65
C VAL A 252 2.09 13.65 7.23
N PHE A 253 1.16 13.16 6.42
CA PHE A 253 -0.08 13.86 6.14
C PHE A 253 -1.06 13.59 7.28
N GLU A 254 -1.43 14.67 7.95
CA GLU A 254 -2.33 14.62 9.09
C GLU A 254 -3.65 15.27 8.75
N ASN A 255 -4.74 14.57 9.00
CA ASN A 255 -6.03 15.22 9.02
C ASN A 255 -6.88 14.66 10.17
N TYR A 256 -7.09 15.49 11.17
CA TYR A 256 -7.83 15.16 12.40
C TYR A 256 -9.29 15.61 12.36
N THR A 257 -9.72 16.27 11.30
CA THR A 257 -10.98 17.00 11.33
C THR A 257 -12.21 16.10 11.35
N HIS A 258 -12.11 14.83 10.92
CA HIS A 258 -13.26 13.93 10.90
C HIS A 258 -12.90 12.45 11.11
N MET A 259 -13.41 11.88 12.19
CA MET A 259 -13.25 10.46 12.59
C MET A 259 -13.58 9.43 11.48
N HIS A 260 -14.24 9.82 10.42
CA HIS A 260 -14.72 8.93 9.36
C HIS A 260 -14.05 9.15 7.99
N ARG A 261 -13.12 10.09 7.86
CA ARG A 261 -12.45 10.37 6.59
C ARG A 261 -11.11 9.64 6.54
N GLN A 262 -11.17 8.41 6.08
CA GLN A 262 -9.97 7.68 5.66
C GLN A 262 -9.51 8.24 4.31
N TYR A 263 -8.19 8.43 4.13
CA TYR A 263 -7.59 8.88 2.87
C TYR A 263 -7.92 10.31 2.41
N GLU A 264 -7.99 11.26 3.32
CA GLU A 264 -8.14 12.68 2.95
C GLU A 264 -7.03 13.21 2.04
N ILE A 265 -5.83 12.66 2.17
CA ILE A 265 -4.71 12.91 1.25
C ILE A 265 -5.10 12.74 -0.23
N ILE A 266 -6.09 11.88 -0.56
CA ILE A 266 -6.57 11.70 -1.94
C ILE A 266 -7.14 13.00 -2.49
N ALA A 267 -7.93 13.71 -1.69
CA ALA A 267 -8.53 14.98 -2.09
C ALA A 267 -7.49 16.11 -2.12
N GLU A 268 -6.62 16.17 -1.12
CA GLU A 268 -5.55 17.17 -1.04
C GLU A 268 -4.58 17.09 -2.22
N LEU A 269 -4.27 15.89 -2.71
CA LEU A 269 -3.44 15.73 -3.90
C LEU A 269 -4.16 16.16 -5.21
N GLN A 270 -5.40 16.58 -5.13
CA GLN A 270 -6.15 17.14 -6.25
C GLN A 270 -6.49 18.64 -6.08
N ALA A 271 -6.31 19.20 -4.88
CA ALA A 271 -6.52 20.63 -4.61
C ALA A 271 -5.34 21.52 -5.09
#